data_93a0269113dc676c00eb3d105d234b92
#
_entry.id   93a0269113dc676c00eb3d105d234b92
#
_cell.length_a   1.000
_cell.length_b   1.000
_cell.length_c   1.000
_cell.angle_alpha   90.00
_cell.angle_beta   90.00
_cell.angle_gamma   90.00
#
_symmetry.space_group_name_H-M   'P 1'
#
loop_
_entity.id
_entity.type
_entity.pdbx_description
1 polymer ?
#
loop_
_entity_poly.entity_id
_entity_poly.type
_entity_poly.pdbx_seq_one_letter_code
_entity_poly.pdbx_strand_id
1 'polypeptide(L)'
;GQRLAEHPDVAKIGFTGSTEVGRGVMQAAAGTIKRVTLELGGKSANVVFADADLEKAAAAAPYAVFGNAGQDCCARSRILVERSAYDRFLELLVEATKGVRVGDPEDEATEMGPLISAEQREKVSSYVDGTVAYRGNTPEGNGFWFPPTLVEASNDDRVAREEVFGPVAAVIPFEDEADAVRIANDTPYGLSGSIWTENGARALRVARALETGVLSVNSNSSVRVTTPFGGFKQSGFGRELGMHALEGYSEIKNVFVSTD
;
A
#
# COMPACT_ATOMS: atom_id res chain seq x y z
N GLY A 1 -2.82 -24.28 4.24
CA GLY A 1 -3.26 -23.43 3.12
C GLY A 1 -3.53 -24.28 1.87
N GLN A 2 -2.54 -24.97 1.34
CA GLN A 2 -2.63 -25.71 0.06
C GLN A 2 -3.79 -26.73 0.03
N ARG A 3 -3.93 -27.57 1.08
CA ARG A 3 -5.01 -28.54 1.16
C ARG A 3 -6.42 -27.92 1.11
N LEU A 4 -6.63 -26.72 1.65
CA LEU A 4 -7.89 -26.00 1.52
C LEU A 4 -8.10 -25.50 0.09
N ALA A 5 -7.05 -24.99 -0.55
CA ALA A 5 -7.12 -24.50 -1.91
C ALA A 5 -7.45 -25.62 -2.93
N GLU A 6 -7.04 -26.86 -2.67
CA GLU A 6 -7.26 -28.02 -3.52
C GLU A 6 -8.52 -28.85 -3.15
N HIS A 7 -9.10 -28.66 -1.95
CA HIS A 7 -10.16 -29.54 -1.43
C HIS A 7 -11.45 -29.42 -2.25
N PRO A 8 -12.06 -30.52 -2.73
CA PRO A 8 -13.21 -30.49 -3.61
C PRO A 8 -14.46 -29.87 -2.97
N ASP A 9 -14.64 -30.01 -1.67
CA ASP A 9 -15.81 -29.49 -0.93
C ASP A 9 -15.67 -27.99 -0.56
N VAL A 10 -14.55 -27.35 -0.88
CA VAL A 10 -14.36 -25.90 -0.68
C VAL A 10 -14.77 -25.17 -1.96
N ALA A 11 -15.86 -24.43 -1.92
CA ALA A 11 -16.41 -23.72 -3.07
C ALA A 11 -15.71 -22.38 -3.35
N LYS A 12 -15.17 -21.71 -2.32
CA LYS A 12 -14.52 -20.39 -2.42
C LYS A 12 -13.27 -20.31 -1.55
N ILE A 13 -12.25 -19.63 -2.06
CA ILE A 13 -11.03 -19.25 -1.33
C ILE A 13 -10.94 -17.73 -1.28
N GLY A 14 -10.82 -17.16 -0.09
CA GLY A 14 -10.31 -15.82 0.17
C GLY A 14 -8.86 -15.93 0.65
N PHE A 15 -7.96 -15.15 0.07
CA PHE A 15 -6.54 -15.18 0.44
C PHE A 15 -5.96 -13.78 0.50
N THR A 16 -5.20 -13.51 1.56
CA THR A 16 -4.37 -12.32 1.72
C THR A 16 -2.91 -12.75 1.88
N GLY A 17 -2.01 -12.16 1.10
CA GLY A 17 -0.58 -12.46 1.17
C GLY A 17 0.22 -11.95 -0.02
N SER A 18 1.38 -12.57 -0.32
CA SER A 18 2.19 -12.15 -1.45
C SER A 18 1.55 -12.48 -2.80
N THR A 19 1.88 -11.69 -3.83
CA THR A 19 1.41 -11.91 -5.20
C THR A 19 1.82 -13.28 -5.74
N GLU A 20 3.00 -13.77 -5.38
CA GLU A 20 3.49 -15.10 -5.77
C GLU A 20 2.60 -16.22 -5.20
N VAL A 21 2.32 -16.18 -3.90
CA VAL A 21 1.46 -17.16 -3.24
C VAL A 21 0.02 -17.06 -3.76
N GLY A 22 -0.47 -15.85 -4.03
CA GLY A 22 -1.80 -15.63 -4.63
C GLY A 22 -1.95 -16.31 -6.00
N ARG A 23 -0.92 -16.27 -6.85
CA ARG A 23 -0.89 -17.01 -8.11
C ARG A 23 -0.99 -18.52 -7.88
N GLY A 24 -0.26 -19.06 -6.89
CA GLY A 24 -0.34 -20.47 -6.52
C GLY A 24 -1.73 -20.87 -6.03
N VAL A 25 -2.39 -20.02 -5.25
CA VAL A 25 -3.79 -20.23 -4.80
C VAL A 25 -4.74 -20.28 -5.99
N MET A 26 -4.61 -19.37 -6.97
CA MET A 26 -5.43 -19.40 -8.19
C MET A 26 -5.22 -20.70 -8.98
N GLN A 27 -3.97 -21.13 -9.14
CA GLN A 27 -3.65 -22.37 -9.86
C GLN A 27 -4.26 -23.59 -9.17
N ALA A 28 -4.15 -23.68 -7.84
CA ALA A 28 -4.75 -24.76 -7.05
C ALA A 28 -6.29 -24.76 -7.13
N ALA A 29 -6.90 -23.57 -7.08
CA ALA A 29 -8.35 -23.40 -7.16
C ALA A 29 -8.94 -23.78 -8.53
N ALA A 30 -8.16 -23.64 -9.60
CA ALA A 30 -8.60 -23.92 -10.97
C ALA A 30 -9.04 -25.39 -11.18
N GLY A 31 -8.43 -26.33 -10.46
CA GLY A 31 -8.76 -27.76 -10.57
C GLY A 31 -10.22 -28.13 -10.28
N THR A 32 -10.94 -27.32 -9.51
CA THR A 32 -12.37 -27.49 -9.17
C THR A 32 -13.20 -26.23 -9.46
N ILE A 33 -12.64 -25.28 -10.22
CA ILE A 33 -13.29 -24.03 -10.66
C ILE A 33 -13.85 -23.24 -9.46
N LYS A 34 -13.06 -23.17 -8.37
CA LYS A 34 -13.44 -22.42 -7.18
C LYS A 34 -13.50 -20.92 -7.46
N ARG A 35 -14.38 -20.23 -6.78
CA ARG A 35 -14.31 -18.77 -6.66
C ARG A 35 -13.08 -18.39 -5.84
N VAL A 36 -12.41 -17.31 -6.23
CA VAL A 36 -11.25 -16.79 -5.52
C VAL A 36 -11.40 -15.28 -5.34
N THR A 37 -11.07 -14.76 -4.16
CA THR A 37 -10.79 -13.36 -3.93
C THR A 37 -9.36 -13.25 -3.40
N LEU A 38 -8.61 -12.28 -3.91
CA LEU A 38 -7.19 -12.09 -3.56
C LEU A 38 -6.95 -10.66 -3.12
N GLU A 39 -6.33 -10.52 -1.95
CA GLU A 39 -5.75 -9.30 -1.42
C GLU A 39 -4.24 -9.49 -1.33
N LEU A 40 -3.51 -8.85 -2.24
CA LEU A 40 -2.09 -9.10 -2.45
C LEU A 40 -1.25 -7.85 -2.19
N GLY A 41 0.00 -7.88 -2.64
CA GLY A 41 0.95 -6.81 -2.41
C GLY A 41 0.54 -5.46 -3.01
N GLY A 42 1.23 -4.42 -2.59
CA GLY A 42 1.02 -3.07 -3.04
C GLY A 42 2.31 -2.26 -3.16
N LYS A 43 2.24 -1.19 -3.95
CA LYS A 43 3.25 -0.13 -4.04
C LYS A 43 2.55 1.21 -4.14
N SER A 44 1.82 1.52 -3.09
CA SER A 44 0.85 2.61 -3.06
C SER A 44 1.51 3.98 -3.15
N ALA A 45 0.91 4.87 -3.95
CA ALA A 45 1.38 6.22 -4.10
C ALA A 45 0.72 7.17 -3.08
N ASN A 46 1.51 8.09 -2.52
CA ASN A 46 1.09 9.27 -1.79
C ASN A 46 1.39 10.48 -2.66
N VAL A 47 0.41 11.00 -3.38
CA VAL A 47 0.59 12.09 -4.36
C VAL A 47 0.36 13.43 -3.69
N VAL A 48 1.39 14.28 -3.65
CA VAL A 48 1.36 15.59 -2.98
C VAL A 48 1.57 16.68 -4.01
N PHE A 49 0.52 17.46 -4.27
CA PHE A 49 0.59 18.64 -5.14
C PHE A 49 1.06 19.86 -4.35
N ALA A 50 1.64 20.84 -5.06
CA ALA A 50 2.19 22.05 -4.45
C ALA A 50 1.15 22.94 -3.75
N ASP A 51 -0.12 22.83 -4.14
CA ASP A 51 -1.25 23.54 -3.51
C ASP A 51 -1.82 22.82 -2.27
N ALA A 52 -1.23 21.70 -1.86
CA ALA A 52 -1.66 21.00 -0.66
C ALA A 52 -1.23 21.72 0.63
N ASP A 53 -1.91 21.43 1.73
CA ASP A 53 -1.37 21.67 3.08
C ASP A 53 -0.15 20.76 3.30
N LEU A 54 1.03 21.26 2.96
CA LEU A 54 2.29 20.50 2.97
C LEU A 54 2.67 20.05 4.38
N GLU A 55 2.41 20.87 5.41
CA GLU A 55 2.68 20.55 6.80
C GLU A 55 1.85 19.35 7.25
N LYS A 56 0.56 19.37 6.97
CA LYS A 56 -0.35 18.28 7.30
C LYS A 56 -0.03 17.00 6.50
N ALA A 57 0.26 17.13 5.22
CA ALA A 57 0.63 15.99 4.37
C ALA A 57 1.93 15.34 4.85
N ALA A 58 2.95 16.14 5.17
CA ALA A 58 4.23 15.66 5.68
C ALA A 58 4.12 15.02 7.07
N ALA A 59 3.34 15.62 7.98
CA ALA A 59 3.10 15.07 9.31
C ALA A 59 2.36 13.73 9.28
N ALA A 60 1.47 13.51 8.30
CA ALA A 60 0.72 12.27 8.16
C ALA A 60 1.50 11.15 7.43
N ALA A 61 2.49 11.49 6.59
CA ALA A 61 3.17 10.55 5.72
C ALA A 61 3.96 9.45 6.48
N PRO A 62 4.70 9.71 7.57
CA PRO A 62 5.41 8.68 8.32
C PRO A 62 4.51 7.55 8.79
N TYR A 63 3.33 7.87 9.32
CA TYR A 63 2.37 6.86 9.81
C TYR A 63 1.78 6.02 8.68
N ALA A 64 1.66 6.58 7.47
CA ALA A 64 1.19 5.87 6.30
C ALA A 64 2.22 4.91 5.68
N VAL A 65 3.50 5.06 6.05
CA VAL A 65 4.60 4.23 5.56
C VAL A 65 5.17 3.34 6.66
N PHE A 66 5.45 3.90 7.84
CA PHE A 66 6.21 3.21 8.90
C PHE A 66 5.33 2.49 9.92
N GLY A 67 4.01 2.70 9.90
CA GLY A 67 3.08 1.89 10.67
C GLY A 67 3.34 0.41 10.44
N ASN A 68 3.29 -0.40 11.51
CA ASN A 68 3.64 -1.83 11.47
C ASN A 68 5.03 -2.11 10.84
N ALA A 69 6.01 -1.22 11.06
CA ALA A 69 7.34 -1.25 10.46
C ALA A 69 7.32 -1.34 8.90
N GLY A 70 6.35 -0.69 8.27
CA GLY A 70 6.16 -0.72 6.81
C GLY A 70 5.72 -2.08 6.25
N GLN A 71 5.38 -3.03 7.09
CA GLN A 71 4.87 -4.36 6.71
C GLN A 71 3.34 -4.31 6.54
N ASP A 72 2.90 -3.45 5.65
CA ASP A 72 1.50 -3.19 5.30
C ASP A 72 1.35 -3.13 3.77
N CYS A 73 0.46 -3.94 3.21
CA CYS A 73 0.15 -3.94 1.79
C CYS A 73 -0.37 -2.58 1.29
N CYS A 74 -0.98 -1.78 2.19
CA CYS A 74 -1.46 -0.43 1.91
C CYS A 74 -0.42 0.66 2.16
N ALA A 75 0.81 0.36 2.61
CA ALA A 75 1.84 1.36 2.89
C ALA A 75 2.04 2.32 1.71
N ARG A 76 1.95 3.65 1.95
CA ARG A 76 2.15 4.69 0.95
C ARG A 76 3.65 4.91 0.69
N SER A 77 4.34 3.84 0.34
CA SER A 77 5.80 3.78 0.28
C SER A 77 6.42 4.49 -0.92
N ARG A 78 5.60 4.97 -1.89
CA ARG A 78 6.02 5.93 -2.92
C ARG A 78 5.40 7.29 -2.62
N ILE A 79 6.20 8.25 -2.22
CA ILE A 79 5.77 9.62 -1.96
C ILE A 79 6.12 10.45 -3.20
N LEU A 80 5.10 10.77 -4.00
CA LEU A 80 5.23 11.54 -5.23
C LEU A 80 4.97 13.01 -4.89
N VAL A 81 5.91 13.90 -5.17
CA VAL A 81 5.82 15.31 -4.79
C VAL A 81 5.99 16.20 -6.01
N GLU A 82 5.09 17.17 -6.20
CA GLU A 82 5.21 18.15 -7.28
C GLU A 82 6.55 18.92 -7.14
N ARG A 83 7.30 19.03 -8.25
CA ARG A 83 8.68 19.55 -8.27
C ARG A 83 8.81 20.89 -7.56
N SER A 84 7.84 21.76 -7.73
CA SER A 84 7.85 23.11 -7.14
C SER A 84 7.75 23.11 -5.60
N ALA A 85 7.28 22.01 -5.01
CA ALA A 85 7.16 21.85 -3.55
C ALA A 85 8.16 20.83 -2.99
N TYR A 86 8.97 20.18 -3.84
CA TYR A 86 9.75 19.00 -3.46
C TYR A 86 10.70 19.26 -2.28
N ASP A 87 11.58 20.27 -2.39
CA ASP A 87 12.58 20.54 -1.37
C ASP A 87 11.91 20.88 -0.02
N ARG A 88 10.90 21.75 -0.06
CA ARG A 88 10.15 22.14 1.15
C ARG A 88 9.43 20.96 1.78
N PHE A 89 8.78 20.11 0.96
CA PHE A 89 8.08 18.94 1.47
C PHE A 89 9.06 17.92 2.05
N LEU A 90 10.22 17.70 1.40
CA LEU A 90 11.25 16.78 1.90
C LEU A 90 11.79 17.22 3.27
N GLU A 91 12.04 18.51 3.47
CA GLU A 91 12.43 19.05 4.78
C GLU A 91 11.37 18.74 5.85
N LEU A 92 10.10 19.02 5.57
CA LEU A 92 8.99 18.75 6.49
C LEU A 92 8.85 17.26 6.78
N LEU A 93 8.99 16.42 5.77
CA LEU A 93 8.90 14.97 5.88
C LEU A 93 10.04 14.39 6.74
N VAL A 94 11.26 14.91 6.57
CA VAL A 94 12.40 14.52 7.43
C VAL A 94 12.13 14.88 8.89
N GLU A 95 11.65 16.10 9.17
CA GLU A 95 11.33 16.52 10.53
C GLU A 95 10.19 15.64 11.13
N ALA A 96 9.16 15.35 10.36
CA ALA A 96 8.08 14.46 10.81
C ALA A 96 8.60 13.03 11.07
N THR A 97 9.50 12.53 10.23
CA THR A 97 10.08 11.19 10.36
C THR A 97 10.99 11.06 11.59
N LYS A 98 11.69 12.13 11.99
CA LYS A 98 12.46 12.17 13.23
C LYS A 98 11.62 11.94 14.48
N GLY A 99 10.34 12.31 14.41
CA GLY A 99 9.40 12.12 15.51
C GLY A 99 8.92 10.68 15.71
N VAL A 100 9.17 9.77 14.77
CA VAL A 100 8.73 8.36 14.87
C VAL A 100 9.51 7.63 15.97
N ARG A 101 8.79 7.21 17.00
CA ARG A 101 9.36 6.46 18.12
C ARG A 101 9.46 4.97 17.78
N VAL A 102 10.70 4.53 17.55
CA VAL A 102 11.02 3.11 17.32
C VAL A 102 11.33 2.45 18.64
N GLY A 103 10.63 1.36 18.98
CA GLY A 103 10.79 0.75 20.29
C GLY A 103 10.13 -0.60 20.44
N ASP A 104 10.11 -1.06 21.68
CA ASP A 104 9.44 -2.30 22.09
C ASP A 104 7.93 -2.20 21.77
N PRO A 105 7.35 -3.17 21.03
CA PRO A 105 5.92 -3.17 20.73
C PRO A 105 5.00 -3.31 21.95
N GLU A 106 5.52 -3.69 23.11
CA GLU A 106 4.75 -3.72 24.37
C GLU A 106 4.71 -2.36 25.08
N ASP A 107 5.53 -1.39 24.65
CA ASP A 107 5.49 -0.01 25.17
C ASP A 107 4.45 0.82 24.36
N GLU A 108 3.44 1.34 25.06
CA GLU A 108 2.38 2.19 24.45
C GLU A 108 2.92 3.46 23.78
N ALA A 109 4.13 3.91 24.14
CA ALA A 109 4.78 5.04 23.47
C ALA A 109 5.42 4.68 22.14
N THR A 110 5.59 3.40 21.83
CA THR A 110 6.18 2.94 20.56
C THR A 110 5.22 3.14 19.38
N GLU A 111 5.72 3.72 18.30
CA GLU A 111 4.97 3.93 17.05
C GLU A 111 5.42 2.98 15.94
N MET A 112 6.65 2.47 16.04
CA MET A 112 7.18 1.49 15.09
C MET A 112 7.98 0.41 15.83
N GLY A 113 7.55 -0.83 15.71
CA GLY A 113 8.25 -2.02 16.23
C GLY A 113 9.31 -2.56 15.26
N PRO A 114 9.86 -3.77 15.55
CA PRO A 114 10.82 -4.44 14.67
C PRO A 114 10.14 -5.09 13.46
N LEU A 115 10.95 -5.49 12.47
CA LEU A 115 10.55 -6.38 11.39
C LEU A 115 10.29 -7.80 11.93
N ILE A 116 9.55 -8.60 11.15
CA ILE A 116 9.13 -9.94 11.56
C ILE A 116 10.28 -10.96 11.64
N SER A 117 11.36 -10.79 10.85
CA SER A 117 12.47 -11.75 10.78
C SER A 117 13.79 -11.13 10.31
N ALA A 118 14.89 -11.86 10.50
CA ALA A 118 16.20 -11.50 9.97
C ALA A 118 16.19 -11.46 8.44
N GLU A 119 15.54 -12.43 7.78
CA GLU A 119 15.42 -12.50 6.32
C GLU A 119 14.70 -11.26 5.77
N GLN A 120 13.60 -10.84 6.43
CA GLN A 120 12.90 -9.63 6.01
C GLN A 120 13.77 -8.39 6.21
N ARG A 121 14.56 -8.31 7.28
CA ARG A 121 15.51 -7.22 7.51
C ARG A 121 16.59 -7.16 6.44
N GLU A 122 17.15 -8.29 6.04
CA GLU A 122 18.12 -8.37 4.95
C GLU A 122 17.50 -7.96 3.61
N LYS A 123 16.30 -8.47 3.31
CA LYS A 123 15.55 -8.07 2.12
C LYS A 123 15.34 -6.55 2.10
N VAL A 124 14.83 -5.95 3.16
CA VAL A 124 14.60 -4.50 3.26
C VAL A 124 15.90 -3.72 3.09
N SER A 125 16.98 -4.19 3.72
CA SER A 125 18.32 -3.56 3.61
C SER A 125 18.81 -3.51 2.16
N SER A 126 18.50 -4.52 1.36
CA SER A 126 18.92 -4.61 -0.05
C SER A 126 18.25 -3.59 -0.98
N TYR A 127 17.23 -2.88 -0.51
CA TYR A 127 16.57 -1.82 -1.27
C TYR A 127 17.11 -0.41 -0.98
N VAL A 128 17.97 -0.26 0.01
CA VAL A 128 18.55 1.03 0.38
C VAL A 128 19.93 1.16 -0.27
N ASP A 129 19.94 1.32 -1.59
CA ASP A 129 21.12 1.44 -2.45
C ASP A 129 21.24 2.80 -3.14
N GLY A 130 20.27 3.70 -2.94
CA GLY A 130 20.21 5.04 -3.51
C GLY A 130 20.61 6.16 -2.54
N THR A 131 20.27 7.40 -2.88
CA THR A 131 20.49 8.59 -2.05
C THR A 131 19.56 8.57 -0.84
N VAL A 132 20.11 8.39 0.35
CA VAL A 132 19.36 8.41 1.60
C VAL A 132 19.19 9.85 2.07
N ALA A 133 17.97 10.38 2.00
CA ALA A 133 17.64 11.71 2.51
C ALA A 133 17.58 11.73 4.05
N TYR A 134 17.11 10.65 4.65
CA TYR A 134 17.07 10.49 6.10
C TYR A 134 17.05 9.02 6.50
N ARG A 135 17.73 8.74 7.61
CA ARG A 135 17.69 7.44 8.27
C ARG A 135 17.61 7.66 9.77
N GLY A 136 16.57 7.14 10.39
CA GLY A 136 16.32 7.26 11.83
C GLY A 136 17.22 6.36 12.68
N ASN A 137 16.91 6.31 13.95
CA ASN A 137 17.59 5.45 14.92
C ASN A 137 16.73 4.22 15.25
N THR A 138 17.38 3.20 15.81
CA THR A 138 16.74 1.99 16.35
C THR A 138 17.27 1.71 17.75
N PRO A 139 16.49 1.01 18.58
CA PRO A 139 17.00 0.47 19.83
C PRO A 139 18.21 -0.46 19.61
N GLU A 140 19.05 -0.56 20.62
CA GLU A 140 20.10 -1.59 20.71
C GLU A 140 19.53 -2.91 21.28
N GLY A 141 20.21 -4.01 21.04
CA GLY A 141 19.87 -5.32 21.62
C GLY A 141 19.05 -6.21 20.69
N ASN A 142 18.27 -7.10 21.30
CA ASN A 142 17.51 -8.11 20.57
C ASN A 142 16.37 -7.49 19.77
N GLY A 143 16.12 -8.01 18.56
CA GLY A 143 15.07 -7.59 17.64
C GLY A 143 15.58 -7.43 16.20
N PHE A 144 14.68 -7.55 15.24
CA PHE A 144 15.00 -7.35 13.82
C PHE A 144 14.79 -5.87 13.44
N TRP A 145 15.47 -5.00 14.16
CA TRP A 145 15.33 -3.55 14.01
C TRP A 145 15.78 -3.06 12.64
N PHE A 146 14.99 -2.17 12.07
CA PHE A 146 15.36 -1.41 10.87
C PHE A 146 14.86 0.03 11.03
N PRO A 147 15.70 1.04 10.82
CA PRO A 147 15.32 2.43 11.02
C PRO A 147 14.34 2.92 9.94
N PRO A 148 13.40 3.83 10.28
CA PRO A 148 12.61 4.53 9.28
C PRO A 148 13.55 5.27 8.33
N THR A 149 13.41 5.00 7.03
CA THR A 149 14.36 5.45 6.00
C THR A 149 13.62 6.11 4.84
N LEU A 150 14.09 7.33 4.49
CA LEU A 150 13.64 8.07 3.31
C LEU A 150 14.74 8.01 2.24
N VAL A 151 14.38 7.59 1.03
CA VAL A 151 15.29 7.48 -0.11
C VAL A 151 14.78 8.42 -1.21
N GLU A 152 15.62 9.34 -1.67
CA GLU A 152 15.35 10.09 -2.90
C GLU A 152 15.50 9.15 -4.09
N ALA A 153 14.48 9.07 -4.91
CA ALA A 153 14.41 8.08 -5.97
C ALA A 153 13.81 8.63 -7.25
N SER A 154 14.14 7.97 -8.36
CA SER A 154 13.39 8.05 -9.61
C SER A 154 12.31 6.95 -9.65
N ASN A 155 11.36 7.06 -10.58
CA ASN A 155 10.35 6.01 -10.76
C ASN A 155 10.94 4.67 -11.23
N ASP A 156 12.13 4.68 -11.83
CA ASP A 156 12.78 3.48 -12.37
C ASP A 156 13.63 2.74 -11.32
N ASP A 157 13.88 3.35 -10.17
CA ASP A 157 14.67 2.74 -9.12
C ASP A 157 13.94 1.55 -8.50
N ARG A 158 14.69 0.52 -8.13
CA ARG A 158 14.14 -0.70 -7.56
C ARG A 158 13.28 -0.45 -6.32
N VAL A 159 13.70 0.49 -5.46
CA VAL A 159 12.96 0.90 -4.26
C VAL A 159 11.61 1.53 -4.58
N ALA A 160 11.44 2.12 -5.78
CA ALA A 160 10.17 2.69 -6.24
C ALA A 160 9.26 1.67 -6.94
N ARG A 161 9.81 0.60 -7.51
CA ARG A 161 9.06 -0.35 -8.34
C ARG A 161 8.62 -1.61 -7.60
N GLU A 162 9.42 -2.11 -6.67
CA GLU A 162 9.15 -3.36 -5.97
C GLU A 162 8.56 -3.11 -4.56
N GLU A 163 7.77 -4.05 -4.08
CA GLU A 163 7.24 -4.04 -2.71
C GLU A 163 8.35 -4.39 -1.71
N VAL A 164 8.81 -3.38 -0.97
CA VAL A 164 9.86 -3.55 0.06
C VAL A 164 9.33 -4.31 1.27
N PHE A 165 8.11 -4.00 1.68
CA PHE A 165 7.45 -4.53 2.89
C PHE A 165 8.28 -4.28 4.15
N GLY A 166 8.69 -3.03 4.31
CA GLY A 166 9.56 -2.55 5.39
C GLY A 166 9.56 -1.02 5.50
N PRO A 167 10.21 -0.45 6.52
CA PRO A 167 10.11 0.97 6.83
C PRO A 167 11.02 1.83 5.92
N VAL A 168 10.76 1.76 4.61
CA VAL A 168 11.48 2.51 3.57
C VAL A 168 10.47 3.21 2.67
N ALA A 169 10.58 4.52 2.53
CA ALA A 169 9.83 5.33 1.58
C ALA A 169 10.72 5.85 0.47
N ALA A 170 10.27 5.73 -0.78
CA ALA A 170 10.84 6.38 -1.95
C ALA A 170 10.16 7.74 -2.15
N VAL A 171 10.93 8.83 -2.18
CA VAL A 171 10.43 10.19 -2.45
C VAL A 171 10.82 10.55 -3.88
N ILE A 172 9.81 10.82 -4.71
CA ILE A 172 9.94 10.94 -6.16
C ILE A 172 9.32 12.26 -6.61
N PRO A 173 10.05 13.13 -7.32
CA PRO A 173 9.46 14.33 -7.88
C PRO A 173 8.62 14.01 -9.12
N PHE A 174 7.55 14.80 -9.36
CA PHE A 174 6.80 14.83 -10.60
C PHE A 174 6.62 16.27 -11.09
N GLU A 175 6.37 16.45 -12.39
CA GLU A 175 6.31 17.77 -13.00
C GLU A 175 4.92 18.40 -13.01
N ASP A 176 3.88 17.63 -13.33
CA ASP A 176 2.49 18.08 -13.44
C ASP A 176 1.47 16.97 -13.12
N GLU A 177 0.16 17.28 -13.21
CA GLU A 177 -0.93 16.34 -12.92
C GLU A 177 -0.86 15.08 -13.82
N ALA A 178 -0.49 15.22 -15.08
CA ALA A 178 -0.39 14.09 -16.00
C ALA A 178 0.78 13.19 -15.66
N ASP A 179 1.92 13.79 -15.30
CA ASP A 179 3.11 13.07 -14.87
C ASP A 179 2.88 12.35 -13.53
N ALA A 180 2.20 12.99 -12.58
CA ALA A 180 1.80 12.36 -11.31
C ALA A 180 0.98 11.09 -11.54
N VAL A 181 -0.04 11.16 -12.42
CA VAL A 181 -0.88 10.01 -12.77
C VAL A 181 -0.08 8.93 -13.47
N ARG A 182 0.78 9.31 -14.43
CA ARG A 182 1.65 8.38 -15.14
C ARG A 182 2.55 7.61 -14.18
N ILE A 183 3.27 8.30 -13.30
CA ILE A 183 4.18 7.69 -12.31
C ILE A 183 3.39 6.82 -11.32
N ALA A 184 2.26 7.31 -10.81
CA ALA A 184 1.46 6.57 -9.86
C ALA A 184 0.95 5.24 -10.43
N ASN A 185 0.54 5.23 -11.71
CA ASN A 185 0.03 4.04 -12.39
C ASN A 185 1.13 3.13 -12.97
N ASP A 186 2.38 3.60 -13.09
CA ASP A 186 3.50 2.81 -13.63
C ASP A 186 4.04 1.82 -12.58
N THR A 187 3.21 0.88 -12.23
CA THR A 187 3.49 -0.21 -11.29
C THR A 187 2.57 -1.40 -11.61
N PRO A 188 2.99 -2.65 -11.38
CA PRO A 188 2.11 -3.80 -11.50
C PRO A 188 1.02 -3.85 -10.42
N TYR A 189 1.10 -3.00 -9.41
CA TYR A 189 0.17 -2.95 -8.28
C TYR A 189 -0.91 -1.88 -8.46
N GLY A 190 -1.97 -1.98 -7.63
CA GLY A 190 -3.06 -1.01 -7.60
C GLY A 190 -3.95 -1.21 -6.37
N LEU A 191 -3.36 -1.29 -5.16
CA LEU A 191 -4.13 -1.53 -3.95
C LEU A 191 -4.68 -0.23 -3.36
N SER A 192 -3.80 0.66 -2.95
CA SER A 192 -4.18 1.84 -2.19
C SER A 192 -3.43 3.10 -2.65
N GLY A 193 -3.90 4.28 -2.23
CA GLY A 193 -3.25 5.54 -2.54
C GLY A 193 -3.83 6.72 -1.77
N SER A 194 -3.12 7.84 -1.82
CA SER A 194 -3.55 9.12 -1.23
C SER A 194 -3.25 10.27 -2.18
N ILE A 195 -4.11 11.29 -2.16
CA ILE A 195 -3.99 12.51 -2.97
C ILE A 195 -4.09 13.70 -2.03
N TRP A 196 -3.11 14.60 -2.08
CA TRP A 196 -3.08 15.84 -1.31
C TRP A 196 -3.12 17.03 -2.24
N THR A 197 -4.18 17.81 -2.17
CA THR A 197 -4.41 19.05 -2.95
C THR A 197 -5.57 19.84 -2.35
N GLU A 198 -5.52 21.15 -2.40
CA GLU A 198 -6.66 22.00 -2.05
C GLU A 198 -7.65 22.17 -3.21
N ASN A 199 -7.27 21.76 -4.44
CA ASN A 199 -8.13 21.83 -5.62
C ASN A 199 -9.03 20.59 -5.71
N GLY A 200 -10.30 20.71 -5.27
CA GLY A 200 -11.28 19.63 -5.30
C GLY A 200 -11.54 19.04 -6.71
N ALA A 201 -11.46 19.84 -7.77
CA ALA A 201 -11.62 19.37 -9.14
C ALA A 201 -10.42 18.49 -9.56
N ARG A 202 -9.20 18.88 -9.20
CA ARG A 202 -7.97 18.08 -9.38
C ARG A 202 -8.09 16.77 -8.63
N ALA A 203 -8.47 16.81 -7.35
CA ALA A 203 -8.63 15.62 -6.53
C ALA A 203 -9.53 14.57 -7.19
N LEU A 204 -10.67 14.99 -7.75
CA LEU A 204 -11.60 14.08 -8.43
C LEU A 204 -11.08 13.58 -9.79
N ARG A 205 -10.37 14.41 -10.57
CA ARG A 205 -9.77 13.97 -11.83
C ARG A 205 -8.69 12.93 -11.58
N VAL A 206 -7.78 13.22 -10.66
CA VAL A 206 -6.67 12.32 -10.31
C VAL A 206 -7.22 11.02 -9.69
N ALA A 207 -8.21 11.10 -8.79
CA ALA A 207 -8.83 9.91 -8.19
C ALA A 207 -9.46 8.98 -9.23
N ARG A 208 -10.04 9.53 -10.31
CA ARG A 208 -10.59 8.72 -11.42
C ARG A 208 -9.52 8.13 -12.33
N ALA A 209 -8.38 8.81 -12.45
CA ALA A 209 -7.29 8.40 -13.33
C ALA A 209 -6.35 7.38 -12.68
N LEU A 210 -6.29 7.31 -11.36
CA LEU A 210 -5.46 6.35 -10.64
C LEU A 210 -6.07 4.95 -10.68
N GLU A 211 -5.28 3.99 -11.14
CA GLU A 211 -5.64 2.56 -11.22
C GLU A 211 -5.44 1.87 -9.85
N THR A 212 -6.23 2.31 -8.87
CA THR A 212 -6.09 1.93 -7.47
C THR A 212 -7.46 1.66 -6.86
N GLY A 213 -7.59 0.57 -6.10
CA GLY A 213 -8.88 0.15 -5.57
C GLY A 213 -9.37 0.97 -4.38
N VAL A 214 -8.46 1.57 -3.59
CA VAL A 214 -8.79 2.35 -2.39
C VAL A 214 -7.99 3.65 -2.38
N LEU A 215 -8.69 4.78 -2.33
CA LEU A 215 -8.07 6.11 -2.32
C LEU A 215 -8.58 6.96 -1.15
N SER A 216 -7.73 7.85 -0.68
CA SER A 216 -8.10 8.95 0.21
C SER A 216 -7.66 10.30 -0.36
N VAL A 217 -8.39 11.35 -0.03
CA VAL A 217 -8.05 12.74 -0.37
C VAL A 217 -7.80 13.51 0.91
N ASN A 218 -6.67 14.21 0.97
CA ASN A 218 -6.19 14.97 2.12
C ASN A 218 -6.16 14.15 3.43
N SER A 219 -5.88 12.86 3.27
CA SER A 219 -5.78 11.87 4.35
C SER A 219 -5.01 10.65 3.85
N ASN A 220 -4.38 9.91 4.75
CA ASN A 220 -3.79 8.59 4.47
C ASN A 220 -4.66 7.43 4.99
N SER A 221 -5.82 7.73 5.57
CA SER A 221 -6.73 6.75 6.15
C SER A 221 -7.90 6.48 5.19
N SER A 222 -7.84 5.38 4.46
CA SER A 222 -8.81 5.03 3.41
C SER A 222 -9.60 3.75 3.68
N VAL A 223 -9.12 2.89 4.57
CA VAL A 223 -9.80 1.63 4.89
C VAL A 223 -10.95 1.87 5.88
N ARG A 224 -12.15 1.43 5.54
CA ARG A 224 -13.36 1.50 6.37
C ARG A 224 -14.14 0.20 6.25
N VAL A 225 -14.64 -0.33 7.38
CA VAL A 225 -15.44 -1.58 7.39
C VAL A 225 -16.70 -1.47 6.54
N THR A 226 -17.22 -0.27 6.36
CA THR A 226 -18.47 0.02 5.64
C THR A 226 -18.30 0.25 4.14
N THR A 227 -17.07 0.31 3.64
CA THR A 227 -16.77 0.58 2.23
C THR A 227 -15.99 -0.58 1.62
N PRO A 228 -16.12 -0.83 0.29
CA PRO A 228 -15.40 -1.90 -0.38
C PRO A 228 -13.88 -1.70 -0.28
N PHE A 229 -13.17 -2.79 -0.04
CA PHE A 229 -11.71 -2.86 -0.05
C PHE A 229 -11.24 -3.90 -1.06
N GLY A 230 -10.16 -3.62 -1.78
CA GLY A 230 -9.53 -4.55 -2.71
C GLY A 230 -8.75 -3.85 -3.80
N GLY A 231 -7.79 -4.57 -4.38
CA GLY A 231 -6.84 -4.05 -5.34
C GLY A 231 -7.29 -4.11 -6.80
N PHE A 232 -6.53 -3.41 -7.63
CA PHE A 232 -6.51 -3.51 -9.09
C PHE A 232 -5.21 -4.22 -9.50
N LYS A 233 -5.11 -4.60 -10.77
CA LYS A 233 -3.90 -5.21 -11.34
C LYS A 233 -3.44 -6.43 -10.53
N GLN A 234 -2.13 -6.51 -10.23
CA GLN A 234 -1.56 -7.63 -9.47
C GLN A 234 -1.71 -7.50 -7.94
N SER A 235 -2.38 -6.45 -7.45
CA SER A 235 -2.79 -6.37 -6.05
C SER A 235 -4.01 -7.24 -5.73
N GLY A 236 -4.58 -7.89 -6.73
CA GLY A 236 -5.64 -8.87 -6.54
C GLY A 236 -6.94 -8.50 -7.20
N PHE A 237 -7.98 -9.25 -6.88
CA PHE A 237 -9.34 -9.05 -7.38
C PHE A 237 -10.39 -9.55 -6.38
N GLY A 238 -11.63 -9.14 -6.63
CA GLY A 238 -12.71 -9.23 -5.65
C GLY A 238 -12.77 -7.97 -4.79
N ARG A 239 -13.74 -7.94 -3.89
CA ARG A 239 -13.87 -6.87 -2.88
C ARG A 239 -14.23 -7.51 -1.55
N GLU A 240 -13.48 -7.11 -0.55
CA GLU A 240 -13.76 -7.38 0.85
C GLU A 240 -14.39 -6.14 1.48
N LEU A 241 -14.91 -6.24 2.67
CA LEU A 241 -15.58 -5.16 3.40
C LEU A 241 -16.80 -4.57 2.67
N GLY A 242 -17.57 -3.74 3.36
CA GLY A 242 -18.79 -3.16 2.84
C GLY A 242 -19.81 -4.22 2.36
N MET A 243 -20.90 -3.76 1.77
CA MET A 243 -21.97 -4.64 1.27
C MET A 243 -21.53 -5.48 0.04
N HIS A 244 -20.56 -5.00 -0.73
CA HIS A 244 -20.07 -5.70 -1.93
C HIS A 244 -19.34 -7.02 -1.61
N ALA A 245 -18.84 -7.20 -0.39
CA ALA A 245 -18.26 -8.46 0.03
C ALA A 245 -19.25 -9.63 -0.07
N LEU A 246 -20.54 -9.37 0.12
CA LEU A 246 -21.60 -10.39 0.04
C LEU A 246 -21.71 -11.03 -1.35
N GLU A 247 -21.41 -10.28 -2.42
CA GLU A 247 -21.43 -10.80 -3.79
C GLU A 247 -20.40 -11.92 -3.98
N GLY A 248 -19.26 -11.82 -3.29
CA GLY A 248 -18.22 -12.84 -3.31
C GLY A 248 -18.60 -14.15 -2.59
N TYR A 249 -19.60 -14.13 -1.71
CA TYR A 249 -20.01 -15.25 -0.86
C TYR A 249 -21.44 -15.74 -1.16
N SER A 250 -22.06 -15.26 -2.23
CA SER A 250 -23.40 -15.64 -2.64
C SER A 250 -23.46 -15.99 -4.12
N GLU A 251 -24.48 -16.78 -4.51
CA GLU A 251 -24.76 -17.17 -5.89
C GLU A 251 -26.15 -16.71 -6.30
N ILE A 252 -26.24 -16.12 -7.50
CA ILE A 252 -27.53 -15.76 -8.10
C ILE A 252 -28.11 -16.97 -8.79
N LYS A 253 -29.36 -17.37 -8.43
CA LYS A 253 -30.12 -18.44 -9.07
C LYS A 253 -31.35 -17.87 -9.77
N ASN A 254 -31.54 -18.21 -11.04
CA ASN A 254 -32.81 -17.99 -11.72
C ASN A 254 -33.73 -19.19 -11.54
N VAL A 255 -34.99 -18.93 -11.20
CA VAL A 255 -36.04 -19.96 -11.12
C VAL A 255 -37.22 -19.47 -11.96
N PHE A 256 -37.53 -20.19 -13.04
CA PHE A 256 -38.72 -19.96 -13.87
C PHE A 256 -39.77 -21.00 -13.49
N VAL A 257 -40.99 -20.55 -13.22
CA VAL A 257 -42.15 -21.42 -12.96
C VAL A 257 -43.18 -21.17 -14.05
N SER A 258 -43.50 -22.19 -14.89
CA SER A 258 -44.60 -22.12 -15.84
C SER A 258 -45.93 -22.20 -15.08
N THR A 259 -46.90 -21.41 -15.51
CA THR A 259 -48.29 -21.42 -15.00
C THR A 259 -49.29 -21.93 -16.05
N ASP A 260 -48.80 -22.47 -17.17
CA ASP A 260 -49.57 -23.04 -18.27
C ASP A 260 -49.97 -24.49 -17.96
#